data_0f1992c8e354e9314a0a90ad96711c1e
#
_entry.id   0f1992c8e354e9314a0a90ad96711c1e
#
_cell.length_a   1.000
_cell.length_b   1.000
_cell.length_c   1.000
_cell.angle_alpha   90.00
_cell.angle_beta   90.00
_cell.angle_gamma   90.00
#
_symmetry.space_group_name_H-M   'P 1'
#
loop_
_entity.id
_entity.type
_entity.pdbx_description
1 polymer ?
#
loop_
_entity_poly.entity_id
_entity_poly.type
_entity_poly.pdbx_seq_one_letter_code
_entity_poly.pdbx_strand_id
1 'polypeptide(L)'
;LDNTAVFSPPISTLFANLRRQIDELDTSTTKVVVFGGGTGLSNIIGGDSRRRDWARNPFTGLKQVFPQLASVVCVTDDGGSTGELQKDLPLIALGDLRHVLVASVRRDHLRRSYDLDRIGARRCAAVLHALFNYRFISRPESAEQMVRESGAIVADLPAELRRVVDDLTQRLFSDPRLIPTLERPQCLGNLLVAAAIYKQIDPALGASELLASHQVVRTATIRGLAELAGALGVQPNTVLPCTTTLSQLQMLYSNGVMVTSEDKSSKARRGYPVDRVVVDFSRTPFL
;
A
#
# COMPACT_ATOMS: atom_id res chain seq x y z
N LEU A 1 -2.39 11.99 -60.35
CA LEU A 1 -3.03 11.47 -59.12
C LEU A 1 -1.90 10.99 -58.20
N ASP A 2 -1.32 11.94 -57.46
CA ASP A 2 -0.29 11.66 -56.43
C ASP A 2 -0.97 11.00 -55.24
N ASN A 3 -0.77 9.70 -55.12
CA ASN A 3 -1.19 8.89 -54.01
C ASN A 3 -0.04 8.90 -52.98
N THR A 4 0.16 10.04 -52.28
CA THR A 4 1.04 10.08 -51.13
C THR A 4 0.36 9.32 -50.00
N ALA A 5 0.64 8.02 -49.93
CA ALA A 5 0.30 7.19 -48.78
C ALA A 5 1.00 7.80 -47.53
N VAL A 6 0.23 8.45 -46.69
CA VAL A 6 0.68 8.94 -45.39
C VAL A 6 0.93 7.70 -44.54
N PHE A 7 2.16 7.24 -44.50
CA PHE A 7 2.57 6.18 -43.60
C PHE A 7 2.48 6.71 -42.17
N SER A 8 1.51 6.24 -41.41
CA SER A 8 1.47 6.50 -39.98
C SER A 8 2.76 6.00 -39.35
N PRO A 9 3.44 6.81 -38.52
CA PRO A 9 4.67 6.38 -37.87
C PRO A 9 4.45 5.11 -37.05
N PRO A 10 5.41 4.20 -36.97
CA PRO A 10 5.30 3.02 -36.11
C PRO A 10 4.92 3.41 -34.68
N ILE A 11 4.10 2.62 -34.01
CA ILE A 11 3.64 2.85 -32.65
C ILE A 11 4.83 3.16 -31.70
N SER A 12 5.95 2.47 -31.87
CA SER A 12 7.18 2.72 -31.12
C SER A 12 7.71 4.16 -31.29
N THR A 13 7.60 4.75 -32.49
CA THR A 13 8.02 6.12 -32.77
C THR A 13 7.07 7.13 -32.10
N LEU A 14 5.76 6.84 -32.08
CA LEU A 14 4.79 7.69 -31.38
C LEU A 14 5.06 7.69 -29.86
N PHE A 15 5.31 6.55 -29.28
CA PHE A 15 5.68 6.46 -27.85
C PHE A 15 7.01 7.15 -27.55
N ALA A 16 8.02 7.03 -28.41
CA ALA A 16 9.30 7.71 -28.25
C ALA A 16 9.14 9.24 -28.32
N ASN A 17 8.32 9.73 -29.25
CA ASN A 17 8.03 11.16 -29.37
C ASN A 17 7.26 11.69 -28.18
N LEU A 18 6.23 10.95 -27.72
CA LEU A 18 5.46 11.32 -26.53
C LEU A 18 6.34 11.36 -25.27
N ARG A 19 7.22 10.37 -25.11
CA ARG A 19 8.17 10.34 -24.01
C ARG A 19 9.10 11.54 -24.04
N ARG A 20 9.68 11.86 -25.21
CA ARG A 20 10.52 13.05 -25.37
C ARG A 20 9.77 14.33 -25.01
N GLN A 21 8.53 14.52 -25.49
CA GLN A 21 7.71 15.66 -25.14
C GLN A 21 7.46 15.77 -23.63
N ILE A 22 7.22 14.66 -22.97
CA ILE A 22 7.05 14.62 -21.51
C ILE A 22 8.36 14.97 -20.80
N ASP A 23 9.49 14.44 -21.28
CA ASP A 23 10.81 14.70 -20.70
C ASP A 23 11.26 16.19 -20.88
N GLU A 24 10.73 16.87 -21.89
CA GLU A 24 10.95 18.30 -22.15
C GLU A 24 10.06 19.23 -21.31
N LEU A 25 8.99 18.70 -20.68
CA LEU A 25 8.11 19.50 -19.82
C LEU A 25 8.73 19.68 -18.44
N ASP A 26 8.79 20.94 -17.97
CA ASP A 26 9.08 21.20 -16.56
C ASP A 26 7.86 20.87 -15.70
N THR A 27 7.87 19.68 -15.13
CA THR A 27 6.83 19.19 -14.22
C THR A 27 7.16 19.43 -12.75
N SER A 28 8.25 20.11 -12.44
CA SER A 28 8.77 20.27 -11.07
C SER A 28 7.80 20.98 -10.13
N THR A 29 7.00 21.92 -10.66
CA THR A 29 6.00 22.68 -9.92
C THR A 29 4.58 22.14 -10.04
N THR A 30 4.37 21.15 -10.93
CA THR A 30 3.03 20.59 -11.18
C THR A 30 2.62 19.66 -10.04
N LYS A 31 1.56 20.03 -9.32
CA LYS A 31 0.96 19.22 -8.28
C LYS A 31 -0.07 18.26 -8.90
N VAL A 32 0.15 16.97 -8.71
CA VAL A 32 -0.74 15.91 -9.22
C VAL A 32 -1.29 15.12 -8.05
N VAL A 33 -2.60 14.92 -8.02
CA VAL A 33 -3.26 14.03 -7.07
C VAL A 33 -3.98 12.94 -7.85
N VAL A 34 -3.71 11.68 -7.54
CA VAL A 34 -4.34 10.53 -8.19
C VAL A 34 -5.20 9.77 -7.17
N PHE A 35 -6.45 9.51 -7.55
CA PHE A 35 -7.40 8.76 -6.72
C PHE A 35 -7.55 7.34 -7.28
N GLY A 36 -7.64 6.33 -6.41
CA GLY A 36 -7.91 4.96 -6.84
C GLY A 36 -7.73 3.91 -5.77
N GLY A 37 -7.98 2.65 -6.14
CA GLY A 37 -7.66 1.47 -5.33
C GLY A 37 -6.23 0.99 -5.56
N GLY A 38 -5.82 -0.08 -4.86
CA GLY A 38 -4.42 -0.51 -4.80
C GLY A 38 -3.80 -0.90 -6.13
N THR A 39 -4.44 -1.81 -6.85
CA THR A 39 -3.85 -2.38 -8.09
C THR A 39 -3.72 -1.36 -9.21
N GLY A 40 -4.82 -0.68 -9.53
CA GLY A 40 -4.84 0.29 -10.62
C GLY A 40 -3.94 1.49 -10.30
N LEU A 41 -4.06 2.02 -9.08
CA LEU A 41 -3.31 3.18 -8.63
C LEU A 41 -1.81 2.87 -8.55
N SER A 42 -1.41 1.73 -7.97
CA SER A 42 0.00 1.35 -7.90
C SER A 42 0.64 1.21 -9.28
N ASN A 43 -0.09 0.64 -10.26
CA ASN A 43 0.37 0.54 -11.64
C ASN A 43 0.69 1.90 -12.26
N ILE A 44 -0.17 2.88 -12.05
CA ILE A 44 0.00 4.25 -12.59
C ILE A 44 1.16 4.97 -11.88
N ILE A 45 1.23 4.85 -10.55
CA ILE A 45 2.22 5.55 -9.72
C ILE A 45 3.63 5.03 -9.96
N GLY A 46 3.82 3.70 -9.93
CA GLY A 46 5.16 3.11 -9.93
C GLY A 46 5.26 1.67 -10.38
N GLY A 47 4.24 1.16 -11.09
CA GLY A 47 4.14 -0.24 -11.50
C GLY A 47 3.44 -1.12 -10.46
N ASP A 48 2.98 -2.29 -10.92
CA ASP A 48 2.31 -3.27 -10.03
C ASP A 48 3.32 -3.87 -9.04
N SER A 49 3.37 -3.29 -7.83
CA SER A 49 4.28 -3.72 -6.76
C SER A 49 4.01 -5.13 -6.21
N ARG A 50 2.98 -5.84 -6.68
CA ARG A 50 2.72 -7.25 -6.34
C ARG A 50 3.50 -8.21 -7.24
N ARG A 51 3.90 -7.76 -8.42
CA ARG A 51 4.61 -8.58 -9.40
C ARG A 51 6.04 -8.86 -8.93
N ARG A 52 6.47 -10.10 -9.06
CA ARG A 52 7.84 -10.52 -8.69
C ARG A 52 8.93 -9.77 -9.47
N ASP A 53 8.64 -9.36 -10.69
CA ASP A 53 9.58 -8.64 -11.55
C ASP A 53 9.59 -7.12 -11.30
N TRP A 54 8.70 -6.58 -10.47
CA TRP A 54 8.66 -5.15 -10.13
C TRP A 54 10.01 -4.63 -9.62
N ALA A 55 10.69 -5.41 -8.77
CA ALA A 55 11.99 -5.05 -8.21
C ALA A 55 13.10 -4.87 -9.26
N ARG A 56 12.91 -5.37 -10.49
CA ARG A 56 13.87 -5.15 -11.59
C ARG A 56 13.85 -3.70 -12.07
N ASN A 57 12.69 -3.04 -12.00
CA ASN A 57 12.53 -1.64 -12.40
C ASN A 57 11.55 -0.89 -11.48
N PRO A 58 11.90 -0.70 -10.20
CA PRO A 58 10.98 -0.16 -9.18
C PRO A 58 10.74 1.35 -9.33
N PHE A 59 11.58 2.04 -10.11
CA PHE A 59 11.55 3.49 -10.26
C PHE A 59 10.97 3.88 -11.62
N THR A 60 9.68 3.64 -11.81
CA THR A 60 8.90 3.93 -13.03
C THR A 60 7.58 4.60 -12.69
N GLY A 61 6.78 4.95 -13.70
CA GLY A 61 5.44 5.50 -13.55
C GLY A 61 5.39 7.00 -13.30
N LEU A 62 4.21 7.52 -12.96
CA LEU A 62 3.97 8.96 -12.80
C LEU A 62 4.88 9.62 -11.76
N LYS A 63 5.31 8.89 -10.73
CA LYS A 63 6.26 9.40 -9.73
C LYS A 63 7.61 9.86 -10.30
N GLN A 64 7.98 9.38 -11.50
CA GLN A 64 9.19 9.81 -12.21
C GLN A 64 8.97 11.15 -12.93
N VAL A 65 7.77 11.34 -13.44
CA VAL A 65 7.41 12.51 -14.25
C VAL A 65 7.02 13.69 -13.35
N PHE A 66 6.27 13.42 -12.27
CA PHE A 66 5.74 14.46 -11.38
C PHE A 66 6.36 14.35 -9.99
N PRO A 67 7.34 15.22 -9.65
CA PRO A 67 7.95 15.24 -8.32
C PRO A 67 6.93 15.50 -7.20
N GLN A 68 5.91 16.32 -7.47
CA GLN A 68 4.86 16.67 -6.51
C GLN A 68 3.59 15.82 -6.72
N LEU A 69 3.77 14.49 -6.74
CA LEU A 69 2.69 13.53 -6.88
C LEU A 69 2.18 13.07 -5.52
N ALA A 70 0.88 13.12 -5.31
CA ALA A 70 0.19 12.52 -4.16
C ALA A 70 -0.87 11.51 -4.62
N SER A 71 -1.19 10.56 -3.76
CA SER A 71 -2.16 9.50 -3.99
C SER A 71 -3.20 9.49 -2.88
N VAL A 72 -4.48 9.42 -3.24
CA VAL A 72 -5.58 9.17 -2.31
C VAL A 72 -6.13 7.78 -2.59
N VAL A 73 -5.96 6.90 -1.61
CA VAL A 73 -6.15 5.45 -1.76
C VAL A 73 -7.50 5.05 -1.17
N CYS A 74 -8.26 4.27 -1.92
CA CYS A 74 -9.48 3.62 -1.41
C CYS A 74 -9.13 2.64 -0.28
N VAL A 75 -9.97 2.59 0.75
CA VAL A 75 -9.76 1.77 1.95
C VAL A 75 -10.97 0.90 2.27
N THR A 76 -11.69 0.46 1.25
CA THR A 76 -12.88 -0.40 1.38
C THR A 76 -12.60 -1.88 1.04
N ASP A 77 -11.39 -2.22 0.56
CA ASP A 77 -11.01 -3.61 0.29
C ASP A 77 -10.81 -4.37 1.61
N ASP A 78 -11.77 -5.22 1.92
CA ASP A 78 -11.79 -6.10 3.09
C ASP A 78 -11.48 -7.56 2.73
N GLY A 79 -10.92 -7.81 1.56
CA GLY A 79 -10.55 -9.14 1.08
C GLY A 79 -9.23 -9.67 1.64
N GLY A 80 -9.08 -10.99 1.62
CA GLY A 80 -7.83 -11.69 1.94
C GLY A 80 -7.20 -11.28 3.28
N SER A 81 -5.91 -10.97 3.26
CA SER A 81 -5.14 -10.57 4.47
C SER A 81 -5.66 -9.30 5.14
N THR A 82 -6.29 -8.39 4.40
CA THR A 82 -6.87 -7.17 4.96
C THR A 82 -8.06 -7.52 5.85
N GLY A 83 -8.99 -8.33 5.35
CA GLY A 83 -10.16 -8.76 6.13
C GLY A 83 -9.76 -9.60 7.34
N GLU A 84 -8.71 -10.44 7.23
CA GLU A 84 -8.21 -11.19 8.39
C GLU A 84 -7.64 -10.23 9.46
N LEU A 85 -6.92 -9.18 9.05
CA LEU A 85 -6.36 -8.18 9.96
C LEU A 85 -7.45 -7.38 10.69
N GLN A 86 -8.52 -7.04 9.98
CA GLN A 86 -9.63 -6.28 10.53
C GLN A 86 -10.47 -7.05 11.57
N LYS A 87 -10.32 -8.36 11.66
CA LYS A 87 -10.93 -9.17 12.73
C LYS A 87 -10.29 -8.93 14.10
N ASP A 88 -9.03 -8.50 14.11
CA ASP A 88 -8.25 -8.33 15.33
C ASP A 88 -7.99 -6.85 15.65
N LEU A 89 -7.95 -5.99 14.63
CA LEU A 89 -7.56 -4.58 14.78
C LEU A 89 -8.61 -3.62 14.21
N PRO A 90 -8.97 -2.54 14.95
CA PRO A 90 -9.89 -1.51 14.48
C PRO A 90 -9.22 -0.54 13.48
N LEU A 91 -8.71 -1.08 12.37
CA LEU A 91 -8.00 -0.32 11.34
C LEU A 91 -8.77 -0.32 10.02
N ILE A 92 -8.61 0.76 9.26
CA ILE A 92 -9.04 0.81 7.86
C ILE A 92 -8.33 -0.26 7.03
N ALA A 93 -8.83 -0.54 5.85
CA ALA A 93 -8.20 -1.50 4.94
C ALA A 93 -6.79 -1.06 4.54
N LEU A 94 -5.77 -1.86 4.89
CA LEU A 94 -4.36 -1.52 4.69
C LEU A 94 -3.75 -2.09 3.41
N GLY A 95 -4.42 -3.06 2.77
CA GLY A 95 -3.87 -3.78 1.61
C GLY A 95 -3.52 -2.86 0.45
N ASP A 96 -4.45 -2.03 0.04
CA ASP A 96 -4.28 -1.09 -1.05
C ASP A 96 -3.28 0.02 -0.71
N LEU A 97 -3.34 0.56 0.51
CA LEU A 97 -2.36 1.53 1.01
C LEU A 97 -0.94 0.98 0.93
N ARG A 98 -0.72 -0.27 1.37
CA ARG A 98 0.55 -0.95 1.30
C ARG A 98 1.08 -1.06 -0.14
N HIS A 99 0.23 -1.43 -1.09
CA HIS A 99 0.63 -1.54 -2.50
C HIS A 99 1.06 -0.20 -3.08
N VAL A 100 0.27 0.84 -2.83
CA VAL A 100 0.57 2.19 -3.31
C VAL A 100 1.81 2.74 -2.61
N LEU A 101 2.02 2.44 -1.33
CA LEU A 101 3.20 2.87 -0.58
C LEU A 101 4.48 2.31 -1.22
N VAL A 102 4.55 1.00 -1.48
CA VAL A 102 5.69 0.36 -2.14
C VAL A 102 5.88 0.92 -3.55
N ALA A 103 4.81 1.06 -4.33
CA ALA A 103 4.87 1.64 -5.66
C ALA A 103 5.36 3.10 -5.66
N SER A 104 5.17 3.83 -4.57
CA SER A 104 5.54 5.25 -4.42
C SER A 104 7.00 5.46 -4.00
N VAL A 105 7.76 4.42 -3.67
CA VAL A 105 9.18 4.52 -3.32
C VAL A 105 9.97 5.21 -4.43
N ARG A 106 10.75 6.26 -4.08
CA ARG A 106 11.51 7.09 -5.03
C ARG A 106 13.01 6.88 -4.86
N ARG A 107 13.69 6.75 -5.99
CA ARG A 107 15.17 6.63 -6.03
C ARG A 107 15.86 7.79 -5.34
N ASP A 108 15.46 9.01 -5.69
CA ASP A 108 16.13 10.21 -5.21
C ASP A 108 15.90 10.46 -3.72
N HIS A 109 14.77 10.01 -3.18
CA HIS A 109 14.52 10.05 -1.75
C HIS A 109 15.40 9.04 -1.02
N LEU A 110 15.41 7.76 -1.46
CA LEU A 110 16.30 6.75 -0.87
C LEU A 110 17.77 7.20 -0.89
N ARG A 111 18.21 7.75 -2.03
CA ARG A 111 19.59 8.22 -2.16
C ARG A 111 19.90 9.37 -1.21
N ARG A 112 19.03 10.35 -1.09
CA ARG A 112 19.23 11.51 -0.20
C ARG A 112 19.12 11.16 1.28
N SER A 113 18.16 10.30 1.64
CA SER A 113 17.92 9.93 3.03
C SER A 113 19.00 8.99 3.59
N TYR A 114 19.58 8.14 2.74
CA TYR A 114 20.46 7.07 3.17
C TYR A 114 21.83 7.05 2.48
N ASP A 115 22.18 8.10 1.77
CA ASP A 115 23.45 8.22 1.02
C ASP A 115 23.72 7.02 0.10
N LEU A 116 22.68 6.55 -0.61
CA LEU A 116 22.78 5.39 -1.48
C LEU A 116 23.17 5.79 -2.90
N ASP A 117 23.99 4.98 -3.55
CA ASP A 117 24.16 5.04 -4.99
C ASP A 117 22.92 4.48 -5.74
N ARG A 118 22.96 4.44 -7.06
CA ARG A 118 21.85 3.92 -7.88
C ARG A 118 21.60 2.43 -7.65
N ILE A 119 22.66 1.65 -7.42
CA ILE A 119 22.56 0.21 -7.21
C ILE A 119 22.01 -0.07 -5.83
N GLY A 120 22.53 0.61 -4.79
CA GLY A 120 22.05 0.51 -3.42
C GLY A 120 20.58 0.87 -3.29
N ALA A 121 20.13 1.97 -3.93
CA ALA A 121 18.72 2.34 -3.93
C ALA A 121 17.82 1.25 -4.57
N ARG A 122 18.30 0.59 -5.65
CA ARG A 122 17.56 -0.50 -6.29
C ARG A 122 17.51 -1.75 -5.42
N ARG A 123 18.64 -2.13 -4.77
CA ARG A 123 18.68 -3.24 -3.83
C ARG A 123 17.77 -2.98 -2.65
N CYS A 124 17.82 -1.79 -2.07
CA CYS A 124 16.92 -1.37 -1.01
C CYS A 124 15.44 -1.53 -1.42
N ALA A 125 15.04 -1.04 -2.60
CA ALA A 125 13.68 -1.20 -3.09
C ALA A 125 13.30 -2.69 -3.29
N ALA A 126 14.23 -3.55 -3.70
CA ALA A 126 13.98 -4.99 -3.83
C ALA A 126 13.75 -5.67 -2.47
N VAL A 127 14.50 -5.29 -1.43
CA VAL A 127 14.28 -5.77 -0.06
C VAL A 127 12.91 -5.33 0.46
N LEU A 128 12.55 -4.06 0.27
CA LEU A 128 11.22 -3.55 0.66
C LEU A 128 10.11 -4.30 -0.07
N HIS A 129 10.28 -4.57 -1.36
CA HIS A 129 9.34 -5.37 -2.13
C HIS A 129 9.16 -6.77 -1.55
N ALA A 130 10.25 -7.46 -1.19
CA ALA A 130 10.21 -8.80 -0.61
C ALA A 130 9.46 -8.78 0.74
N LEU A 131 9.82 -7.90 1.66
CA LEU A 131 9.17 -7.76 2.96
C LEU A 131 7.67 -7.44 2.84
N PHE A 132 7.34 -6.45 2.02
CA PHE A 132 5.96 -5.95 1.93
C PHE A 132 5.01 -6.88 1.16
N ASN A 133 5.52 -7.85 0.42
CA ASN A 133 4.70 -8.84 -0.30
C ASN A 133 4.78 -10.25 0.28
N TYR A 134 5.63 -10.49 1.29
CA TYR A 134 5.69 -11.79 1.95
C TYR A 134 4.37 -12.13 2.64
N ARG A 135 3.95 -13.38 2.47
CA ARG A 135 2.74 -13.93 3.09
C ARG A 135 3.08 -15.22 3.81
N PHE A 136 2.65 -15.32 5.05
CA PHE A 136 2.70 -16.56 5.82
C PHE A 136 1.29 -17.13 6.00
N ILE A 137 1.21 -18.44 6.16
CA ILE A 137 -0.05 -19.20 6.34
C ILE A 137 -0.19 -19.62 7.79
N SER A 138 0.91 -20.02 8.43
CA SER A 138 1.00 -20.39 9.83
C SER A 138 1.75 -19.33 10.62
N ARG A 139 1.46 -19.27 11.92
CA ARG A 139 2.13 -18.35 12.84
C ARG A 139 3.65 -18.48 12.75
N PRO A 140 4.37 -17.41 12.50
CA PRO A 140 5.84 -17.41 12.57
C PRO A 140 6.29 -17.50 14.04
N GLU A 141 7.41 -18.18 14.28
CA GLU A 141 7.96 -18.37 15.62
C GLU A 141 8.65 -17.13 16.16
N SER A 142 9.23 -16.32 15.26
CA SER A 142 9.94 -15.09 15.64
C SER A 142 9.96 -14.07 14.50
N ALA A 143 10.31 -12.84 14.85
CA ALA A 143 10.52 -11.75 13.88
C ALA A 143 11.64 -12.11 12.88
N GLU A 144 12.73 -12.71 13.36
CA GLU A 144 13.87 -13.12 12.54
C GLU A 144 13.48 -14.20 11.53
N GLN A 145 12.69 -15.19 11.95
CA GLN A 145 12.17 -16.21 11.04
C GLN A 145 11.30 -15.58 9.95
N MET A 146 10.37 -14.72 10.32
CA MET A 146 9.45 -14.07 9.41
C MET A 146 10.19 -13.22 8.36
N VAL A 147 11.21 -12.46 8.78
CA VAL A 147 12.06 -11.67 7.89
C VAL A 147 12.88 -12.59 6.97
N ARG A 148 13.49 -13.63 7.50
CA ARG A 148 14.26 -14.61 6.71
C ARG A 148 13.41 -15.29 5.65
N GLU A 149 12.22 -15.75 6.01
CA GLU A 149 11.29 -16.45 5.09
C GLU A 149 10.72 -15.53 4.00
N SER A 150 10.73 -14.22 4.22
CA SER A 150 10.37 -13.25 3.18
C SER A 150 11.34 -13.27 1.98
N GLY A 151 12.52 -13.86 2.13
CA GLY A 151 13.60 -13.83 1.14
C GLY A 151 14.27 -12.46 1.03
N ALA A 152 14.00 -11.55 1.94
CA ALA A 152 14.59 -10.22 1.96
C ALA A 152 16.05 -10.28 2.43
N ILE A 153 16.96 -9.72 1.61
CA ILE A 153 18.38 -9.59 1.98
C ILE A 153 18.52 -8.30 2.79
N VAL A 154 18.14 -8.34 4.08
CA VAL A 154 18.13 -7.15 4.95
C VAL A 154 19.49 -6.46 5.09
N ALA A 155 20.60 -7.16 4.78
CA ALA A 155 21.93 -6.57 4.71
C ALA A 155 22.03 -5.48 3.63
N ASP A 156 21.19 -5.51 2.59
CA ASP A 156 21.12 -4.49 1.56
C ASP A 156 20.31 -3.24 1.98
N LEU A 157 19.71 -3.25 3.19
CA LEU A 157 19.09 -2.06 3.77
C LEU A 157 20.12 -1.18 4.47
N PRO A 158 20.00 0.15 4.34
CA PRO A 158 20.71 1.09 5.21
C PRO A 158 20.45 0.80 6.69
N ALA A 159 21.42 1.11 7.55
CA ALA A 159 21.34 0.77 8.98
C ALA A 159 20.11 1.36 9.67
N GLU A 160 19.76 2.61 9.32
CA GLU A 160 18.58 3.30 9.86
C GLU A 160 17.27 2.61 9.43
N LEU A 161 17.15 2.27 8.17
CA LEU A 161 15.95 1.61 7.65
C LEU A 161 15.84 0.17 8.18
N ARG A 162 16.97 -0.52 8.35
CA ARG A 162 17.00 -1.84 8.99
C ARG A 162 16.46 -1.77 10.41
N ARG A 163 16.90 -0.78 11.20
CA ARG A 163 16.37 -0.57 12.56
C ARG A 163 14.85 -0.32 12.56
N VAL A 164 14.33 0.41 11.59
CA VAL A 164 12.86 0.60 11.45
C VAL A 164 12.16 -0.72 11.18
N VAL A 165 12.68 -1.54 10.27
CA VAL A 165 12.11 -2.87 9.97
C VAL A 165 12.18 -3.78 11.20
N ASP A 166 13.33 -3.80 11.89
CA ASP A 166 13.52 -4.61 13.10
C ASP A 166 12.57 -4.15 14.22
N ASP A 167 12.45 -2.84 14.49
CA ASP A 167 11.51 -2.30 15.48
C ASP A 167 10.07 -2.71 15.18
N LEU A 168 9.63 -2.54 13.94
CA LEU A 168 8.26 -2.88 13.55
C LEU A 168 7.99 -4.38 13.60
N THR A 169 8.94 -5.22 13.18
CA THR A 169 8.77 -6.68 13.23
C THR A 169 8.81 -7.21 14.66
N GLN A 170 9.69 -6.71 15.50
CA GLN A 170 9.72 -7.06 16.93
C GLN A 170 8.46 -6.62 17.67
N ARG A 171 7.90 -5.47 17.31
CA ARG A 171 6.63 -4.99 17.86
C ARG A 171 5.48 -5.95 17.63
N LEU A 172 5.44 -6.64 16.49
CA LEU A 172 4.41 -7.66 16.22
C LEU A 172 4.40 -8.79 17.25
N PHE A 173 5.54 -9.10 17.87
CA PHE A 173 5.70 -10.14 18.87
C PHE A 173 5.66 -9.63 20.32
N SER A 174 5.80 -8.33 20.53
CA SER A 174 5.87 -7.73 21.86
C SER A 174 4.64 -6.92 22.27
N ASP A 175 3.91 -6.33 21.29
CA ASP A 175 2.68 -5.58 21.58
C ASP A 175 1.51 -6.56 21.69
N PRO A 176 0.87 -6.70 22.87
CA PRO A 176 -0.20 -7.68 23.08
C PRO A 176 -1.43 -7.44 22.17
N ARG A 177 -1.58 -6.24 21.64
CA ARG A 177 -2.67 -5.88 20.70
C ARG A 177 -2.43 -6.42 19.30
N LEU A 178 -1.15 -6.61 18.90
CA LEU A 178 -0.75 -7.08 17.58
C LEU A 178 -0.54 -8.60 17.53
N ILE A 179 -0.18 -9.23 18.66
CA ILE A 179 0.09 -10.67 18.73
C ILE A 179 -1.03 -11.52 18.12
N PRO A 180 -2.34 -11.25 18.36
CA PRO A 180 -3.42 -12.05 17.79
C PRO A 180 -3.42 -12.11 16.26
N THR A 181 -2.91 -11.07 15.59
CA THR A 181 -2.86 -11.02 14.12
C THR A 181 -1.91 -12.07 13.52
N LEU A 182 -0.93 -12.56 14.31
CA LEU A 182 0.02 -13.57 13.87
C LEU A 182 -0.60 -14.99 13.81
N GLU A 183 -1.73 -15.20 14.46
CA GLU A 183 -2.45 -16.50 14.45
C GLU A 183 -3.21 -16.77 13.14
N ARG A 184 -3.25 -15.78 12.25
CA ARG A 184 -3.98 -15.86 10.97
C ARG A 184 -3.03 -15.76 9.79
N PRO A 185 -3.41 -16.33 8.62
CA PRO A 185 -2.67 -16.09 7.38
C PRO A 185 -2.60 -14.59 7.08
N GLN A 186 -1.40 -14.03 7.04
CA GLN A 186 -1.21 -12.60 6.89
C GLN A 186 -0.17 -12.22 5.82
N CYS A 187 -0.26 -10.97 5.39
CA CYS A 187 0.77 -10.31 4.61
C CYS A 187 1.64 -9.46 5.55
N LEU A 188 2.95 -9.73 5.59
CA LEU A 188 3.89 -8.99 6.44
C LEU A 188 3.81 -7.49 6.21
N GLY A 189 3.68 -7.04 4.96
CA GLY A 189 3.57 -5.62 4.66
C GLY A 189 2.34 -4.95 5.30
N ASN A 190 1.19 -5.64 5.39
CA ASN A 190 0.02 -5.12 6.11
C ASN A 190 0.32 -5.00 7.61
N LEU A 191 1.01 -6.00 8.17
CA LEU A 191 1.41 -6.00 9.57
C LEU A 191 2.43 -4.91 9.89
N LEU A 192 3.39 -4.65 9.00
CA LEU A 192 4.35 -3.55 9.17
C LEU A 192 3.65 -2.18 9.18
N VAL A 193 2.65 -1.99 8.31
CA VAL A 193 1.83 -0.77 8.33
C VAL A 193 1.03 -0.68 9.63
N ALA A 194 0.40 -1.77 10.08
CA ALA A 194 -0.32 -1.83 11.36
C ALA A 194 0.62 -1.53 12.55
N ALA A 195 1.81 -2.14 12.58
CA ALA A 195 2.80 -1.89 13.64
C ALA A 195 3.26 -0.42 13.67
N ALA A 196 3.44 0.22 12.51
CA ALA A 196 3.76 1.63 12.42
C ALA A 196 2.64 2.53 12.96
N ILE A 197 1.37 2.15 12.73
CA ILE A 197 0.22 2.85 13.29
C ILE A 197 0.17 2.66 14.83
N TYR A 198 0.30 1.42 15.29
CA TYR A 198 0.24 1.11 16.73
C TYR A 198 1.42 1.68 17.52
N LYS A 199 2.56 1.93 16.89
CA LYS A 199 3.67 2.69 17.46
C LYS A 199 3.28 4.11 17.89
N GLN A 200 2.26 4.70 17.25
CA GLN A 200 1.75 6.04 17.54
C GLN A 200 0.66 6.05 18.62
N ILE A 201 0.29 4.89 19.14
CA ILE A 201 -0.80 4.72 20.12
C ILE A 201 -0.19 4.41 21.47
N ASP A 202 -0.69 5.07 22.52
CA ASP A 202 -0.31 4.77 23.89
C ASP A 202 -0.46 3.25 24.15
N PRO A 203 0.60 2.55 24.57
CA PRO A 203 0.54 1.12 24.83
C PRO A 203 -0.42 0.73 25.97
N ALA A 204 -0.79 1.68 26.84
CA ALA A 204 -1.77 1.46 27.89
C ALA A 204 -3.20 1.29 27.37
N LEU A 205 -3.50 1.76 26.14
CA LEU A 205 -4.84 1.64 25.55
C LEU A 205 -5.05 0.24 24.97
N GLY A 206 -6.02 -0.49 25.51
CA GLY A 206 -6.45 -1.79 25.03
C GLY A 206 -7.40 -1.71 23.83
N ALA A 207 -7.81 -2.87 23.32
CA ALA A 207 -8.69 -2.95 22.14
C ALA A 207 -10.04 -2.26 22.36
N SER A 208 -10.62 -2.41 23.55
CA SER A 208 -11.92 -1.79 23.89
C SER A 208 -11.86 -0.28 23.90
N GLU A 209 -10.79 0.29 24.47
CA GLU A 209 -10.60 1.74 24.49
C GLU A 209 -10.35 2.29 23.07
N LEU A 210 -9.62 1.56 22.23
CA LEU A 210 -9.38 1.96 20.84
C LEU A 210 -10.65 1.93 20.00
N LEU A 211 -11.55 0.97 20.22
CA LEU A 211 -12.87 0.93 19.59
C LEU A 211 -13.73 2.14 20.01
N ALA A 212 -13.63 2.55 21.27
CA ALA A 212 -14.35 3.72 21.79
C ALA A 212 -13.71 5.05 21.37
N SER A 213 -12.40 5.08 21.09
CA SER A 213 -11.61 6.27 20.80
C SER A 213 -11.18 6.37 19.34
N HIS A 214 -12.15 6.40 18.41
CA HIS A 214 -11.87 6.48 16.96
C HIS A 214 -10.87 7.58 16.59
N GLN A 215 -10.88 8.73 17.30
CA GLN A 215 -9.97 9.83 17.00
C GLN A 215 -8.51 9.48 17.27
N VAL A 216 -8.22 8.66 18.29
CA VAL A 216 -6.86 8.19 18.58
C VAL A 216 -6.35 7.34 17.41
N VAL A 217 -7.14 6.35 16.98
CA VAL A 217 -6.79 5.46 15.87
C VAL A 217 -6.62 6.23 14.56
N ARG A 218 -7.52 7.19 14.29
CA ARG A 218 -7.46 8.05 13.09
C ARG A 218 -6.18 8.88 13.05
N THR A 219 -5.84 9.53 14.16
CA THR A 219 -4.61 10.33 14.27
C THR A 219 -3.37 9.45 14.13
N ALA A 220 -3.35 8.30 14.81
CA ALA A 220 -2.26 7.34 14.74
C ALA A 220 -2.07 6.79 13.32
N THR A 221 -3.17 6.53 12.59
CA THR A 221 -3.13 6.08 11.19
C THR A 221 -2.37 7.05 10.31
N ILE A 222 -2.71 8.35 10.37
CA ILE A 222 -2.04 9.36 9.55
C ILE A 222 -0.56 9.51 9.94
N ARG A 223 -0.25 9.55 11.24
CA ARG A 223 1.13 9.69 11.72
C ARG A 223 1.98 8.46 11.39
N GLY A 224 1.46 7.26 11.64
CA GLY A 224 2.17 6.01 11.36
C GLY A 224 2.45 5.83 9.87
N LEU A 225 1.47 6.14 9.01
CA LEU A 225 1.66 6.12 7.55
C LEU A 225 2.71 7.13 7.10
N ALA A 226 2.70 8.36 7.64
CA ALA A 226 3.65 9.40 7.25
C ALA A 226 5.09 9.05 7.68
N GLU A 227 5.28 8.54 8.92
CA GLU A 227 6.57 8.11 9.43
C GLU A 227 7.12 6.91 8.62
N LEU A 228 6.28 5.90 8.39
CA LEU A 228 6.66 4.75 7.58
C LEU A 228 7.00 5.16 6.15
N ALA A 229 6.17 5.98 5.50
CA ALA A 229 6.42 6.49 4.16
C ALA A 229 7.79 7.18 4.06
N GLY A 230 8.11 8.06 5.01
CA GLY A 230 9.41 8.73 5.09
C GLY A 230 10.57 7.75 5.16
N ALA A 231 10.48 6.73 6.01
CA ALA A 231 11.50 5.69 6.13
C ALA A 231 11.64 4.86 4.84
N LEU A 232 10.55 4.61 4.11
CA LEU A 232 10.58 3.86 2.86
C LEU A 232 11.07 4.67 1.65
N GLY A 233 11.48 5.92 1.83
CA GLY A 233 11.87 6.80 0.71
C GLY A 233 10.67 7.28 -0.12
N VAL A 234 9.50 7.36 0.50
CA VAL A 234 8.30 8.01 -0.01
C VAL A 234 8.16 9.36 0.66
N GLN A 235 7.82 10.39 -0.09
CA GLN A 235 7.60 11.71 0.51
C GLN A 235 6.43 11.62 1.52
N PRO A 236 6.62 12.09 2.77
CA PRO A 236 5.56 12.08 3.77
C PRO A 236 4.29 12.78 3.27
N ASN A 237 3.13 12.26 3.69
CA ASN A 237 1.81 12.80 3.33
C ASN A 237 1.48 12.80 1.83
N THR A 238 2.14 11.95 1.03
CA THR A 238 1.82 11.77 -0.39
C THR A 238 1.06 10.49 -0.70
N VAL A 239 0.97 9.56 0.24
CA VAL A 239 0.09 8.38 0.18
C VAL A 239 -0.90 8.47 1.33
N LEU A 240 -2.13 8.82 1.02
CA LEU A 240 -3.15 9.10 2.00
C LEU A 240 -4.34 8.15 1.82
N PRO A 241 -4.96 7.67 2.90
CA PRO A 241 -6.26 7.00 2.80
C PRO A 241 -7.35 8.02 2.43
N CYS A 242 -8.34 7.62 1.65
CA CYS A 242 -9.49 8.48 1.32
C CYS A 242 -10.33 8.82 2.56
N THR A 243 -10.28 7.98 3.58
CA THR A 243 -10.84 8.22 4.91
C THR A 243 -10.04 7.45 5.95
N THR A 244 -10.08 7.89 7.19
CA THR A 244 -9.57 7.15 8.37
C THR A 244 -10.70 6.58 9.21
N THR A 245 -11.94 6.71 8.76
CA THR A 245 -13.11 6.11 9.39
C THR A 245 -13.29 4.69 8.88
N LEU A 246 -13.56 3.76 9.79
CA LEU A 246 -13.89 2.39 9.44
C LEU A 246 -15.14 2.37 8.56
N SER A 247 -15.09 1.58 7.50
CA SER A 247 -16.18 1.47 6.55
C SER A 247 -16.22 0.09 5.94
N GLN A 248 -17.41 -0.32 5.50
CA GLN A 248 -17.63 -1.57 4.77
C GLN A 248 -18.27 -1.29 3.42
N LEU A 249 -17.85 -2.01 2.41
CA LEU A 249 -18.50 -2.00 1.11
C LEU A 249 -19.73 -2.89 1.14
N GLN A 250 -20.87 -2.35 0.70
CA GLN A 250 -22.11 -3.08 0.53
C GLN A 250 -22.58 -2.98 -0.92
N MET A 251 -23.00 -4.10 -1.49
CA MET A 251 -23.62 -4.15 -2.83
C MET A 251 -25.05 -4.61 -2.71
N LEU A 252 -25.98 -3.78 -3.20
CA LEU A 252 -27.37 -4.14 -3.38
C LEU A 252 -27.57 -4.63 -4.81
N TYR A 253 -28.12 -5.83 -4.94
CA TYR A 253 -28.49 -6.41 -6.25
C TYR A 253 -29.95 -6.10 -6.59
N SER A 254 -30.29 -6.13 -7.89
CA SER A 254 -31.62 -5.82 -8.39
C SER A 254 -32.74 -6.73 -7.84
N ASN A 255 -32.40 -7.89 -7.30
CA ASN A 255 -33.31 -8.79 -6.59
C ASN A 255 -33.49 -8.47 -5.10
N GLY A 256 -32.97 -7.34 -4.61
CA GLY A 256 -33.04 -6.91 -3.20
C GLY A 256 -32.02 -7.56 -2.27
N VAL A 257 -31.18 -8.45 -2.76
CA VAL A 257 -30.12 -9.09 -1.93
C VAL A 257 -29.00 -8.09 -1.68
N MET A 258 -28.65 -7.85 -0.42
CA MET A 258 -27.49 -7.07 -0.03
C MET A 258 -26.31 -8.01 0.31
N VAL A 259 -25.13 -7.69 -0.22
CA VAL A 259 -23.87 -8.37 0.11
C VAL A 259 -22.92 -7.38 0.69
N THR A 260 -22.43 -7.67 1.87
CA THR A 260 -21.40 -6.90 2.56
C THR A 260 -20.07 -7.59 2.35
N SER A 261 -19.01 -6.83 2.12
CA SER A 261 -17.65 -7.26 1.85
C SER A 261 -17.33 -7.38 0.36
N GLU A 262 -16.20 -6.81 -0.03
CA GLU A 262 -15.71 -6.84 -1.40
C GLU A 262 -15.35 -8.27 -1.85
N ASP A 263 -14.74 -9.07 -0.97
CA ASP A 263 -14.37 -10.46 -1.27
C ASP A 263 -15.60 -11.33 -1.56
N LYS A 264 -16.66 -11.18 -0.79
CA LYS A 264 -17.93 -11.88 -1.04
C LYS A 264 -18.62 -11.41 -2.31
N SER A 265 -18.49 -10.13 -2.61
CA SER A 265 -19.09 -9.52 -3.81
C SER A 265 -18.38 -9.94 -5.08
N SER A 266 -17.05 -9.95 -5.08
CA SER A 266 -16.23 -10.34 -6.22
C SER A 266 -16.34 -11.84 -6.54
N LYS A 267 -16.55 -12.70 -5.53
CA LYS A 267 -16.71 -14.15 -5.68
C LYS A 267 -18.16 -14.60 -5.95
N ALA A 268 -19.12 -13.74 -5.68
CA ALA A 268 -20.54 -14.08 -5.87
C ALA A 268 -20.92 -13.99 -7.35
N ARG A 269 -20.97 -15.11 -8.06
CA ARG A 269 -21.67 -15.24 -9.34
C ARG A 269 -23.19 -15.15 -9.09
N ARG A 270 -23.69 -13.92 -8.96
CA ARG A 270 -25.10 -13.69 -8.78
C ARG A 270 -25.68 -13.35 -10.15
N GLY A 271 -26.66 -14.09 -10.62
CA GLY A 271 -27.32 -13.88 -11.91
C GLY A 271 -28.12 -12.56 -12.03
N TYR A 272 -27.90 -11.63 -11.08
CA TYR A 272 -28.60 -10.37 -11.01
C TYR A 272 -27.62 -9.20 -11.09
N PRO A 273 -27.92 -8.13 -11.82
CA PRO A 273 -27.09 -6.95 -11.90
C PRO A 273 -27.03 -6.23 -10.53
N VAL A 274 -25.94 -5.50 -10.30
CA VAL A 274 -25.81 -4.61 -9.14
C VAL A 274 -26.70 -3.39 -9.37
N ASP A 275 -27.58 -3.10 -8.42
CA ASP A 275 -28.43 -1.91 -8.40
C ASP A 275 -27.62 -0.70 -7.89
N ARG A 276 -26.99 -0.86 -6.72
CA ARG A 276 -26.14 0.19 -6.14
C ARG A 276 -25.01 -0.38 -5.29
N VAL A 277 -23.98 0.44 -5.13
CA VAL A 277 -22.87 0.21 -4.20
C VAL A 277 -22.92 1.31 -3.14
N VAL A 278 -22.80 0.91 -1.87
CA VAL A 278 -22.84 1.81 -0.73
C VAL A 278 -21.59 1.59 0.12
N VAL A 279 -21.00 2.66 0.61
CA VAL A 279 -19.97 2.59 1.66
C VAL A 279 -20.66 2.88 2.99
N ASP A 280 -20.75 1.85 3.82
CA ASP A 280 -21.39 1.92 5.12
C ASP A 280 -20.35 2.26 6.20
N PHE A 281 -20.52 3.38 6.86
CA PHE A 281 -19.69 3.85 7.97
C PHE A 281 -20.29 3.56 9.36
N SER A 282 -21.50 3.01 9.40
CA SER A 282 -22.21 2.76 10.67
C SER A 282 -21.78 1.47 11.35
N ARG A 283 -21.18 0.55 10.59
CA ARG A 283 -20.76 -0.74 11.10
C ARG A 283 -19.27 -0.78 11.32
N THR A 284 -18.89 -1.05 12.56
CA THR A 284 -17.52 -1.47 12.82
C THR A 284 -17.37 -2.95 12.44
N PRO A 285 -16.24 -3.38 11.85
CA PRO A 285 -16.00 -4.78 11.48
C PRO A 285 -16.05 -5.77 12.65
N PHE A 286 -16.21 -5.29 13.87
CA PHE A 286 -16.09 -6.03 15.14
C PHE A 286 -17.42 -6.23 15.87
N LEU A 287 -18.54 -5.85 15.28
CA LEU A 287 -19.89 -6.08 15.82
C LEU A 287 -20.60 -7.20 15.09
#